data_a68dac5c15fc72863e480fda59273509
#
_entry.id   a68dac5c15fc72863e480fda59273509
#
_cell.length_a   1.000
_cell.length_b   1.000
_cell.length_c   1.000
_cell.angle_alpha   90.00
_cell.angle_beta   90.00
_cell.angle_gamma   90.00
#
_symmetry.space_group_name_H-M   'P 1'
#
loop_
_entity.id
_entity.type
_entity.pdbx_description
1 polymer ?
#
loop_
_entity_poly.entity_id
_entity_poly.type
_entity_poly.pdbx_seq_one_letter_code
_entity_poly.pdbx_strand_id
1 'polypeptide(L)' 'MSTATPSLRVDPGNPNHHLWNNHGTWWLHYTLHLPNYTKRRVRRSLQTQDLTEARCKRDEHLIALVV' A
#
# COMPACT_ATOMS: atom_id res chain seq x y z
N MET A 1 -11.81 -23.75 -2.93
CA MET A 1 -11.34 -23.33 -2.83
C MET A 1 -10.79 -22.17 -2.73
N SER A 2 -10.01 -21.93 -2.38
CA SER A 2 -9.63 -20.66 -2.07
C SER A 2 -9.25 -19.90 -3.25
N THR A 3 -9.75 -18.77 -3.31
CA THR A 3 -9.29 -17.89 -4.29
C THR A 3 -7.96 -17.40 -3.92
N ALA A 4 -7.14 -17.30 -4.85
CA ALA A 4 -5.81 -16.81 -4.67
C ALA A 4 -5.86 -15.28 -4.60
N THR A 5 -6.03 -14.76 -3.41
CA THR A 5 -6.00 -13.32 -3.22
C THR A 5 -4.58 -12.86 -2.96
N PRO A 6 -4.16 -11.72 -3.52
CA PRO A 6 -2.88 -11.13 -3.17
C PRO A 6 -2.83 -10.78 -1.69
N SER A 7 -1.69 -10.98 -1.07
CA SER A 7 -1.51 -10.65 0.33
C SER A 7 -0.54 -9.49 0.50
N LEU A 8 -0.80 -8.68 1.51
CA LEU A 8 0.04 -7.57 1.89
C LEU A 8 0.49 -7.75 3.33
N ARG A 9 1.73 -7.38 3.61
CA ARG A 9 2.19 -7.27 4.98
C ARG A 9 1.81 -5.91 5.51
N VAL A 10 1.15 -5.90 6.65
CA VAL A 10 0.82 -4.67 7.35
C VAL A 10 1.46 -4.73 8.72
N ASP A 11 2.16 -3.66 9.10
CA ASP A 11 2.71 -3.52 10.43
C ASP A 11 1.74 -2.70 11.27
N PRO A 12 0.98 -3.33 12.18
CA PRO A 12 -0.02 -2.60 12.96
C PRO A 12 0.61 -1.60 13.93
N GLY A 13 1.89 -1.73 14.23
CA GLY A 13 2.60 -0.78 15.07
C GLY A 13 3.08 0.46 14.34
N ASN A 14 2.95 0.49 13.02
CA ASN A 14 3.40 1.62 12.22
C ASN A 14 2.23 2.26 11.49
N PRO A 15 1.75 3.42 11.96
CA PRO A 15 0.62 4.07 11.29
C PRO A 15 0.94 4.57 9.88
N ASN A 16 2.23 4.67 9.56
CA ASN A 16 2.67 5.12 8.23
C ASN A 16 3.11 3.96 7.35
N HIS A 17 2.64 2.75 7.62
CA HIS A 17 3.03 1.59 6.81
C HIS A 17 2.69 1.82 5.34
N HIS A 18 3.57 1.35 4.46
CA HIS A 18 3.45 1.51 3.01
C HIS A 18 3.51 2.96 2.53
N LEU A 19 3.84 3.91 3.40
CA LEU A 19 4.00 5.31 3.04
C LEU A 19 5.47 5.70 3.05
N TRP A 20 5.83 6.58 2.12
CA TRP A 20 7.18 7.07 1.97
C TRP A 20 7.11 8.52 1.54
N ASN A 21 7.86 9.38 2.22
CA ASN A 21 7.94 10.79 1.88
C ASN A 21 9.09 11.00 0.90
N ASN A 22 8.76 11.48 -0.28
CA ASN A 22 9.73 11.79 -1.30
C ASN A 22 9.70 13.28 -1.59
N HIS A 23 10.67 14.00 -1.03
CA HIS A 23 10.78 15.45 -1.20
C HIS A 23 9.51 16.22 -0.84
N GLY A 24 8.83 15.79 0.21
CA GLY A 24 7.63 16.44 0.69
C GLY A 24 6.33 15.85 0.16
N THR A 25 6.38 15.03 -0.87
CA THR A 25 5.19 14.38 -1.42
C THR A 25 5.13 12.95 -0.92
N TRP A 26 3.97 12.53 -0.46
CA TRP A 26 3.78 11.18 0.02
C TRP A 26 3.54 10.22 -1.12
N TRP A 27 4.19 9.07 -1.03
CA TRP A 27 4.08 7.99 -2.01
C TRP A 27 3.63 6.73 -1.31
N LEU A 28 2.87 5.94 -2.02
CA LEU A 28 2.48 4.60 -1.59
C LEU A 28 3.41 3.60 -2.24
N HIS A 29 3.93 2.66 -1.43
CA HIS A 29 4.70 1.55 -1.96
C HIS A 29 4.31 0.27 -1.24
N TYR A 30 4.19 -0.79 -1.99
CA TYR A 30 3.84 -2.09 -1.42
C TYR A 30 4.31 -3.20 -2.32
N THR A 31 4.38 -4.39 -1.77
CA THR A 31 4.71 -5.59 -2.51
C THR A 31 3.54 -6.55 -2.43
N LEU A 32 3.00 -6.94 -3.57
CA LEU A 32 1.95 -7.94 -3.64
C LEU A 32 2.59 -9.32 -3.77
N HIS A 33 2.16 -10.25 -2.94
CA HIS A 33 2.54 -11.65 -3.05
C HIS A 33 1.44 -12.38 -3.81
N LEU A 34 1.74 -12.75 -5.04
CA LEU A 34 0.76 -13.39 -5.90
C LEU A 34 0.75 -14.90 -5.68
N PRO A 35 -0.36 -15.57 -6.03
CA PRO A 35 -0.53 -16.99 -5.70
C PRO A 35 0.42 -17.93 -6.43
N ASN A 36 1.05 -17.49 -7.48
CA ASN A 36 2.00 -18.31 -8.25
C ASN A 36 3.45 -18.09 -7.82
N TYR A 37 3.66 -17.70 -6.56
CA TYR A 37 4.96 -17.43 -5.96
C TYR A 37 5.70 -16.25 -6.58
N THR A 38 5.00 -15.39 -7.29
CA THR A 38 5.59 -14.16 -7.81
C THR A 38 5.30 -13.00 -6.89
N LYS A 39 6.12 -11.96 -7.01
CA LYS A 39 5.95 -10.73 -6.24
C LYS A 39 5.87 -9.56 -7.20
N ARG A 40 5.07 -8.58 -6.85
CA ARG A 40 4.96 -7.37 -7.65
C ARG A 40 5.13 -6.17 -6.74
N ARG A 41 6.09 -5.31 -7.06
CA ARG A 41 6.28 -4.05 -6.35
C ARG A 41 5.52 -2.95 -7.06
N VAL A 42 4.80 -2.18 -6.27
CA VAL A 42 4.03 -1.06 -6.79
C VAL A 42 4.44 0.21 -6.04
N ARG A 43 4.68 1.28 -6.77
CA ARG A 43 4.96 2.59 -6.23
C ARG A 43 4.01 3.57 -6.91
N ARG A 44 3.39 4.42 -6.12
CA ARG A 44 2.42 5.36 -6.65
C ARG A 44 2.46 6.65 -5.86
N SER A 45 2.51 7.78 -6.55
CA SER A 45 2.40 9.07 -5.89
C SER A 45 0.97 9.29 -5.42
N LEU A 46 0.83 9.73 -4.18
CA LEU A 46 -0.47 10.08 -3.63
C LEU A 46 -0.81 11.55 -3.90
N GLN A 47 0.13 12.27 -4.49
CA GLN A 47 -0.05 13.67 -4.89
C GLN A 47 -0.52 14.56 -3.73
N THR A 48 -0.02 14.28 -2.53
CA THR A 48 -0.35 15.05 -1.35
C THR A 48 0.88 15.22 -0.48
N GLN A 49 0.97 16.34 0.21
CA GLN A 49 2.00 16.61 1.18
C GLN A 49 1.48 16.44 2.60
N ASP A 50 0.19 16.22 2.75
CA ASP A 50 -0.45 16.04 4.05
C ASP A 50 -0.44 14.56 4.44
N LEU A 51 0.13 14.24 5.60
CA LEU A 51 0.23 12.88 6.09
C LEU A 51 -1.15 12.27 6.35
N THR A 52 -2.06 13.03 6.92
CA THR A 52 -3.41 12.54 7.20
C THR A 52 -4.13 12.15 5.91
N GLU A 53 -4.03 13.00 4.90
CA GLU A 53 -4.61 12.70 3.59
C GLU A 53 -3.93 11.51 2.94
N ALA A 54 -2.61 11.40 3.09
CA ALA A 54 -1.86 10.27 2.55
C ALA A 54 -2.33 8.95 3.17
N ARG A 55 -2.56 8.94 4.48
CA ARG A 55 -3.07 7.75 5.17
C ARG A 55 -4.45 7.35 4.65
N CYS A 56 -5.33 8.32 4.44
CA CYS A 56 -6.65 8.05 3.89
C CYS A 56 -6.56 7.47 2.49
N LYS A 57 -5.76 8.07 1.63
CA LYS A 57 -5.58 7.59 0.26
C LYS A 57 -4.95 6.20 0.23
N ARG A 58 -3.98 5.96 1.11
CA ARG A 58 -3.39 4.62 1.26
C ARG A 58 -4.46 3.59 1.62
N ASP A 59 -5.26 3.89 2.63
CA ASP A 59 -6.26 2.96 3.12
C ASP A 59 -7.29 2.64 2.04
N GLU A 60 -7.75 3.64 1.31
CA GLU A 60 -8.67 3.44 0.21
C GLU A 60 -8.07 2.54 -0.87
N HIS A 61 -6.80 2.77 -1.20
CA HIS A 61 -6.12 2.00 -2.23
C HIS A 61 -5.93 0.55 -1.80
N LEU A 62 -5.49 0.32 -0.57
CA LEU A 62 -5.25 -1.03 -0.07
C LEU A 62 -6.54 -1.81 0.09
N ILE A 63 -7.62 -1.16 0.52
CA ILE A 63 -8.93 -1.82 0.62
C ILE A 63 -9.38 -2.28 -0.76
N ALA A 64 -9.19 -1.48 -1.78
CA ALA A 64 -9.56 -1.84 -3.14
C ALA A 64 -8.79 -3.05 -3.67
N LEU A 65 -7.60 -3.30 -3.14
CA LEU A 65 -6.78 -4.45 -3.56
C LEU A 65 -7.25 -5.76 -2.96
N VAL A 66 -7.86 -5.72 -1.78
CA VAL A 66 -8.18 -6.93 -1.03
C VAL A 66 -9.67 -7.27 -1.00
N VAL A 67 -10.47 -6.44 -1.61
CA VAL A 67 -11.93 -6.67 -1.67
C VAL A 67 -12.38 -7.44 -2.92
#